data_613c116253e8b78a0bfa46e62e49ccb5
#
_entry.id   613c116253e8b78a0bfa46e62e49ccb5
#
_cell.length_a   1.000
_cell.length_b   1.000
_cell.length_c   1.000
_cell.angle_alpha   90.00
_cell.angle_beta   90.00
_cell.angle_gamma   90.00
#
_symmetry.space_group_name_H-M   'P 1'
#
loop_
_entity.id
_entity.type
_entity.pdbx_description
1 polymer ?
#
loop_
_entity_poly.entity_id
_entity_poly.type
_entity_poly.pdbx_seq_one_letter_code
_entity_poly.pdbx_strand_id
1 'polypeptide(L)'
;MTALRNAALFYYTDKEKPMSEIKGRIHSTESFGAADGPGVRFIVFVHGCRMRCRYCHNPDTWSMEGDDTTVEMSPEEILSKALRYKSYWKNGGGITVSGGEPLLQIDFLLELFKQAKAEGVSTCIDTAGNPFTREDPFFSKFQELMKYTDLLLLDLKEINPERHKNITGFDNANILDMAQYLSEIGKPVWIRHVLVPDLSDFDEDLDKLNEFIKTLKNVEKVEVLPYHTLGKFKWENLGIKYTLEDTNPPSAERIDNANKRLCAGKYACKG
;
A
#
# COMPACT_ATOMS: atom_id res chain seq x y z
N MET A 1 -20.90 -17.02 49.80
CA MET A 1 -20.56 -15.68 49.31
C MET A 1 -19.68 -15.85 48.10
N THR A 2 -20.26 -15.89 46.92
CA THR A 2 -19.53 -16.13 45.68
C THR A 2 -20.02 -15.10 44.68
N ALA A 3 -19.16 -14.14 44.36
CA ALA A 3 -19.43 -13.07 43.43
C ALA A 3 -19.26 -13.62 41.98
N LEU A 4 -20.35 -13.71 41.26
CA LEU A 4 -20.36 -13.97 39.83
C LEU A 4 -19.93 -12.71 39.08
N ARG A 5 -18.79 -12.80 38.36
CA ARG A 5 -18.36 -11.79 37.43
C ARG A 5 -19.16 -11.95 36.13
N ASN A 6 -20.00 -10.94 35.87
CA ASN A 6 -20.63 -10.80 34.53
C ASN A 6 -19.57 -10.29 33.55
N ALA A 7 -19.10 -11.17 32.70
CA ALA A 7 -18.39 -10.80 31.47
C ALA A 7 -19.44 -10.44 30.43
N ALA A 8 -19.64 -9.16 30.18
CA ALA A 8 -20.45 -8.70 29.07
C ALA A 8 -19.70 -9.03 27.75
N LEU A 9 -20.13 -10.07 27.05
CA LEU A 9 -19.77 -10.32 25.69
C LEU A 9 -20.36 -9.19 24.83
N PHE A 10 -19.53 -8.28 24.38
CA PHE A 10 -19.91 -7.36 23.31
C PHE A 10 -19.98 -8.16 22.01
N TYR A 11 -21.17 -8.62 21.67
CA TYR A 11 -21.49 -9.05 20.32
C TYR A 11 -21.47 -7.82 19.41
N TYR A 12 -20.40 -7.67 18.65
CA TYR A 12 -20.34 -6.74 17.54
C TYR A 12 -21.29 -7.28 16.46
N THR A 13 -22.52 -6.82 16.44
CA THR A 13 -23.43 -7.08 15.31
C THR A 13 -22.95 -6.18 14.17
N ASP A 14 -22.33 -6.79 13.17
CA ASP A 14 -21.98 -6.17 11.90
C ASP A 14 -23.30 -5.79 11.18
N LYS A 15 -23.87 -4.65 11.54
CA LYS A 15 -24.90 -4.00 10.72
C LYS A 15 -24.15 -3.37 9.57
N GLU A 16 -24.33 -3.90 8.37
CA GLU A 16 -23.89 -3.21 7.15
C GLU A 16 -24.35 -1.75 7.22
N LYS A 17 -23.39 -0.82 7.28
CA LYS A 17 -23.72 0.61 7.21
C LYS A 17 -24.39 0.86 5.86
N PRO A 18 -25.50 1.63 5.80
CA PRO A 18 -26.08 2.00 4.52
C PRO A 18 -25.04 2.72 3.66
N MET A 19 -25.00 2.43 2.34
CA MET A 19 -23.98 2.91 1.38
C MET A 19 -23.71 4.42 1.45
N SER A 20 -24.70 5.23 1.82
CA SER A 20 -24.58 6.68 2.01
C SER A 20 -23.76 7.12 3.24
N GLU A 21 -23.39 6.19 4.13
CA GLU A 21 -22.64 6.50 5.36
C GLU A 21 -21.15 6.13 5.28
N ILE A 22 -20.73 5.41 4.23
CA ILE A 22 -19.33 5.03 4.05
C ILE A 22 -18.54 6.23 3.51
N LYS A 23 -17.59 6.70 4.30
CA LYS A 23 -16.68 7.78 3.91
C LYS A 23 -15.23 7.36 4.10
N GLY A 24 -14.37 7.83 3.20
CA GLY A 24 -12.92 7.72 3.33
C GLY A 24 -12.34 8.98 3.93
N ARG A 25 -11.37 8.83 4.81
CA ARG A 25 -10.52 9.92 5.29
C ARG A 25 -9.44 10.18 4.25
N ILE A 26 -9.63 11.23 3.47
CA ILE A 26 -8.77 11.58 2.34
C ILE A 26 -7.80 12.68 2.79
N HIS A 27 -6.51 12.46 2.57
CA HIS A 27 -5.46 13.45 2.72
C HIS A 27 -5.43 14.39 1.51
N SER A 28 -5.27 13.81 0.33
CA SER A 28 -5.16 14.59 -0.91
C SER A 28 -5.50 13.73 -2.13
N THR A 29 -5.59 14.38 -3.29
CA THR A 29 -5.74 13.69 -4.58
C THR A 29 -4.79 14.29 -5.61
N GLU A 30 -4.26 13.44 -6.51
CA GLU A 30 -3.44 13.84 -7.65
C GLU A 30 -4.07 13.34 -8.96
N SER A 31 -4.16 14.22 -9.96
CA SER A 31 -4.91 13.92 -11.19
C SER A 31 -4.10 13.25 -12.30
N PHE A 32 -2.77 13.32 -12.23
CA PHE A 32 -1.86 12.90 -13.30
C PHE A 32 -0.68 12.06 -12.79
N GLY A 33 -0.92 11.15 -11.85
CA GLY A 33 0.11 10.22 -11.38
C GLY A 33 0.59 9.31 -12.51
N ALA A 34 1.90 9.22 -12.69
CA ALA A 34 2.54 8.42 -13.73
C ALA A 34 3.38 7.26 -13.15
N ALA A 35 3.60 7.23 -11.83
CA ALA A 35 4.42 6.23 -11.14
C ALA A 35 3.61 5.22 -10.33
N ASP A 36 2.30 5.42 -10.20
CA ASP A 36 1.45 4.66 -9.27
C ASP A 36 0.54 3.66 -10.01
N GLY A 37 1.13 2.93 -10.93
CA GLY A 37 0.49 1.92 -11.76
C GLY A 37 0.57 2.21 -13.26
N PRO A 38 -0.11 1.42 -14.09
CA PRO A 38 -0.06 1.56 -15.54
C PRO A 38 -0.78 2.83 -16.03
N GLY A 39 -0.20 3.49 -17.02
CA GLY A 39 -0.77 4.68 -17.66
C GLY A 39 -0.76 5.91 -16.76
N VAL A 40 -1.67 6.84 -17.04
CA VAL A 40 -1.91 8.01 -16.19
C VAL A 40 -3.06 7.70 -15.23
N ARG A 41 -2.88 8.01 -13.96
CA ARG A 41 -3.84 7.62 -12.92
C ARG A 41 -4.30 8.82 -12.08
N PHE A 42 -5.54 8.74 -11.65
CA PHE A 42 -6.03 9.59 -10.57
C PHE A 42 -5.68 8.91 -9.25
N ILE A 43 -4.87 9.58 -8.43
CA ILE A 43 -4.40 9.00 -7.17
C ILE A 43 -5.18 9.61 -6.02
N VAL A 44 -5.60 8.75 -5.09
CA VAL A 44 -6.27 9.12 -3.84
C VAL A 44 -5.34 8.74 -2.70
N PHE A 45 -4.83 9.73 -1.97
CA PHE A 45 -4.02 9.50 -0.78
C PHE A 45 -4.94 9.52 0.46
N VAL A 46 -5.01 8.40 1.16
CA VAL A 46 -5.83 8.26 2.37
C VAL A 46 -5.02 8.47 3.64
N HIS A 47 -5.69 8.90 4.71
CA HIS A 47 -5.12 8.91 6.05
C HIS A 47 -5.17 7.54 6.73
N GLY A 48 -4.29 7.37 7.69
CA GLY A 48 -4.16 6.18 8.53
C GLY A 48 -3.04 5.26 8.08
N CYS A 49 -2.00 5.13 8.88
CA CYS A 49 -0.96 4.14 8.71
C CYS A 49 -0.41 3.73 10.09
N ARG A 50 -0.33 2.42 10.34
CA ARG A 50 0.27 1.91 11.58
C ARG A 50 1.79 1.87 11.52
N MET A 51 2.34 1.67 10.31
CA MET A 51 3.78 1.61 10.12
C MET A 51 4.44 2.96 10.33
N ARG A 52 5.71 2.95 10.73
CA ARG A 52 6.54 4.14 10.95
C ARG A 52 7.83 4.01 10.15
N CYS A 53 7.65 3.85 8.83
CA CYS A 53 8.78 3.70 7.92
C CYS A 53 9.75 4.89 8.04
N ARG A 54 11.01 4.61 8.33
CA ARG A 54 12.04 5.63 8.58
C ARG A 54 12.29 6.55 7.39
N TYR A 55 11.94 6.11 6.19
CA TYR A 55 12.04 6.87 4.93
C TYR A 55 10.67 7.30 4.38
N CYS A 56 9.63 7.36 5.20
CA CYS A 56 8.29 7.69 4.72
C CYS A 56 8.24 9.05 4.02
N HIS A 57 7.68 9.10 2.81
CA HIS A 57 7.48 10.34 2.07
C HIS A 57 6.19 11.07 2.47
N ASN A 58 5.27 10.36 3.14
CA ASN A 58 3.97 10.89 3.54
C ASN A 58 3.70 10.67 5.05
N PRO A 59 4.61 11.12 5.96
CA PRO A 59 4.38 10.99 7.40
C PRO A 59 3.15 11.76 7.87
N ASP A 60 2.72 12.76 7.12
CA ASP A 60 1.49 13.52 7.29
C ASP A 60 0.21 12.68 7.15
N THR A 61 0.30 11.49 6.53
CA THR A 61 -0.84 10.56 6.44
C THR A 61 -0.92 9.54 7.60
N TRP A 62 -0.04 9.60 8.58
CA TRP A 62 0.04 8.56 9.63
C TRP A 62 -1.14 8.56 10.61
N SER A 63 -1.76 9.72 10.85
CA SER A 63 -2.87 9.83 11.79
C SER A 63 -3.99 8.86 11.44
N MET A 64 -4.38 8.02 12.40
CA MET A 64 -5.47 7.06 12.22
C MET A 64 -6.84 7.73 12.16
N GLU A 65 -6.96 8.87 12.79
CA GLU A 65 -8.21 9.67 12.87
C GLU A 65 -8.23 10.80 11.85
N GLY A 66 -7.07 11.07 11.23
CA GLY A 66 -6.86 12.24 10.40
C GLY A 66 -6.32 13.43 11.18
N ASP A 67 -6.29 14.58 10.55
CA ASP A 67 -5.88 15.88 11.10
C ASP A 67 -6.70 17.00 10.44
N ASP A 68 -6.33 18.27 10.67
CA ASP A 68 -7.02 19.44 10.12
C ASP A 68 -7.02 19.50 8.58
N THR A 69 -6.17 18.71 7.90
CA THR A 69 -6.12 18.60 6.44
C THR A 69 -7.04 17.51 5.90
N THR A 70 -7.56 16.65 6.76
CA THR A 70 -8.37 15.50 6.38
C THR A 70 -9.72 15.92 5.86
N VAL A 71 -10.08 15.43 4.68
CA VAL A 71 -11.42 15.61 4.11
C VAL A 71 -12.13 14.26 4.08
N GLU A 72 -13.27 14.16 4.76
CA GLU A 72 -14.15 13.00 4.61
C GLU A 72 -14.90 13.08 3.27
N MET A 73 -14.72 12.07 2.44
CA MET A 73 -15.38 11.99 1.13
C MET A 73 -16.03 10.64 0.92
N SER A 74 -17.20 10.63 0.31
CA SER A 74 -17.84 9.39 -0.14
C SER A 74 -17.16 8.79 -1.37
N PRO A 75 -17.35 7.49 -1.65
CA PRO A 75 -16.90 6.85 -2.89
C PRO A 75 -17.39 7.57 -4.14
N GLU A 76 -18.64 8.03 -4.15
CA GLU A 76 -19.26 8.76 -5.26
C GLU A 76 -18.59 10.10 -5.53
N GLU A 77 -18.24 10.84 -4.47
CA GLU A 77 -17.53 12.13 -4.58
C GLU A 77 -16.14 11.93 -5.17
N ILE A 78 -15.41 10.91 -4.73
CA ILE A 78 -14.08 10.57 -5.28
C ILE A 78 -14.21 10.14 -6.74
N LEU A 79 -15.13 9.23 -7.05
CA LEU A 79 -15.32 8.76 -8.42
C LEU A 79 -15.73 9.92 -9.36
N SER A 80 -16.64 10.78 -8.94
CA SER A 80 -17.04 11.97 -9.70
C SER A 80 -15.86 12.89 -10.01
N LYS A 81 -14.97 13.12 -9.02
CA LYS A 81 -13.74 13.90 -9.23
C LYS A 81 -12.81 13.20 -10.24
N ALA A 82 -12.59 11.91 -10.08
CA ALA A 82 -11.70 11.12 -10.91
C ALA A 82 -12.17 11.06 -12.37
N LEU A 83 -13.46 10.85 -12.62
CA LEU A 83 -14.05 10.75 -13.96
C LEU A 83 -13.85 12.00 -14.83
N ARG A 84 -13.63 13.19 -14.23
CA ARG A 84 -13.27 14.41 -14.98
C ARG A 84 -11.98 14.24 -15.78
N TYR A 85 -11.12 13.32 -15.37
CA TYR A 85 -9.81 13.05 -15.98
C TYR A 85 -9.79 11.78 -16.83
N LYS A 86 -10.94 11.10 -17.01
CA LYS A 86 -11.07 9.83 -17.73
C LYS A 86 -10.48 9.87 -19.15
N SER A 87 -10.57 11.01 -19.83
CA SER A 87 -10.01 11.21 -21.18
C SER A 87 -8.49 11.08 -21.25
N TYR A 88 -7.79 11.24 -20.13
CA TYR A 88 -6.33 11.13 -20.01
C TYR A 88 -5.87 9.69 -19.65
N TRP A 89 -6.78 8.80 -19.27
CA TRP A 89 -6.45 7.43 -18.82
C TRP A 89 -6.18 6.48 -19.99
N LYS A 90 -5.12 6.78 -20.73
CA LYS A 90 -4.64 5.91 -21.79
C LYS A 90 -3.73 4.82 -21.21
N ASN A 91 -3.53 3.73 -21.96
CA ASN A 91 -2.59 2.65 -21.64
C ASN A 91 -2.82 1.99 -20.25
N GLY A 92 -4.08 1.74 -19.90
CA GLY A 92 -4.43 1.09 -18.63
C GLY A 92 -4.56 2.02 -17.43
N GLY A 93 -4.61 3.34 -17.66
CA GLY A 93 -4.85 4.34 -16.61
C GLY A 93 -6.19 4.16 -15.91
N GLY A 94 -6.36 4.80 -14.76
CA GLY A 94 -7.55 4.68 -13.92
C GLY A 94 -7.38 5.31 -12.55
N ILE A 95 -7.86 4.66 -11.50
CA ILE A 95 -7.76 5.13 -10.12
C ILE A 95 -6.74 4.27 -9.36
N THR A 96 -5.85 4.93 -8.60
CA THR A 96 -5.00 4.29 -7.59
C THR A 96 -5.34 4.87 -6.22
N VAL A 97 -5.53 4.01 -5.23
CA VAL A 97 -5.63 4.42 -3.83
C VAL A 97 -4.32 4.07 -3.13
N SER A 98 -3.71 5.09 -2.54
CA SER A 98 -2.41 5.10 -1.86
C SER A 98 -2.48 5.96 -0.58
N GLY A 99 -1.37 6.50 -0.10
CA GLY A 99 -1.30 7.49 0.98
C GLY A 99 -0.67 6.94 2.25
N GLY A 100 -1.44 6.74 3.30
CA GLY A 100 -1.07 5.96 4.47
C GLY A 100 -1.06 4.47 4.15
N GLU A 101 -2.04 3.73 4.67
CA GLU A 101 -2.26 2.32 4.31
C GLU A 101 -3.74 2.15 3.89
N PRO A 102 -4.01 2.00 2.59
CA PRO A 102 -5.38 1.94 2.09
C PRO A 102 -6.23 0.83 2.69
N LEU A 103 -5.64 -0.33 2.97
CA LEU A 103 -6.35 -1.48 3.53
C LEU A 103 -6.92 -1.24 4.94
N LEU A 104 -6.49 -0.18 5.63
CA LEU A 104 -7.12 0.25 6.89
C LEU A 104 -8.50 0.90 6.67
N GLN A 105 -8.82 1.27 5.44
CA GLN A 105 -10.12 1.81 5.04
C GLN A 105 -10.81 0.88 4.02
N ILE A 106 -10.78 -0.43 4.29
CA ILE A 106 -11.19 -1.48 3.35
C ILE A 106 -12.65 -1.34 2.89
N ASP A 107 -13.56 -0.90 3.75
CA ASP A 107 -14.97 -0.69 3.40
C ASP A 107 -15.13 0.44 2.37
N PHE A 108 -14.39 1.53 2.55
CA PHE A 108 -14.35 2.64 1.59
C PHE A 108 -13.74 2.19 0.25
N LEU A 109 -12.62 1.45 0.29
CA LEU A 109 -11.99 0.91 -0.92
C LEU A 109 -12.95 0.02 -1.70
N LEU A 110 -13.60 -0.90 -1.01
CA LEU A 110 -14.52 -1.86 -1.61
C LEU A 110 -15.65 -1.15 -2.35
N GLU A 111 -16.26 -0.17 -1.73
CA GLU A 111 -17.35 0.57 -2.34
C GLU A 111 -16.88 1.46 -3.50
N LEU A 112 -15.74 2.16 -3.34
CA LEU A 112 -15.14 2.95 -4.42
C LEU A 112 -14.81 2.07 -5.64
N PHE A 113 -14.23 0.90 -5.43
CA PHE A 113 -13.81 0.03 -6.52
C PHE A 113 -14.98 -0.67 -7.20
N LYS A 114 -16.05 -1.03 -6.46
CA LYS A 114 -17.31 -1.50 -7.06
C LYS A 114 -17.86 -0.48 -8.04
N GLN A 115 -17.97 0.77 -7.61
CA GLN A 115 -18.47 1.87 -8.44
C GLN A 115 -17.54 2.17 -9.62
N ALA A 116 -16.23 2.21 -9.40
CA ALA A 116 -15.24 2.41 -10.45
C ALA A 116 -15.31 1.32 -11.54
N LYS A 117 -15.48 0.06 -11.14
CA LYS A 117 -15.64 -1.06 -12.10
C LYS A 117 -16.94 -0.99 -12.87
N ALA A 118 -18.03 -0.52 -12.27
CA ALA A 118 -19.30 -0.27 -12.98
C ALA A 118 -19.15 0.78 -14.10
N GLU A 119 -18.25 1.76 -13.92
CA GLU A 119 -17.89 2.78 -14.91
C GLU A 119 -16.77 2.33 -15.89
N GLY A 120 -16.33 1.06 -15.81
CA GLY A 120 -15.27 0.52 -16.67
C GLY A 120 -13.88 1.12 -16.36
N VAL A 121 -13.65 1.58 -15.12
CA VAL A 121 -12.41 2.20 -14.69
C VAL A 121 -11.45 1.15 -14.13
N SER A 122 -10.16 1.24 -14.51
CA SER A 122 -9.10 0.41 -13.93
C SER A 122 -8.79 0.84 -12.50
N THR A 123 -8.63 -0.14 -11.61
CA THR A 123 -8.44 0.04 -10.17
C THR A 123 -7.11 -0.51 -9.69
N CYS A 124 -6.41 0.24 -8.86
CA CYS A 124 -5.12 -0.14 -8.32
C CYS A 124 -5.03 0.21 -6.82
N ILE A 125 -4.42 -0.66 -6.03
CA ILE A 125 -4.09 -0.39 -4.63
C ILE A 125 -2.57 -0.32 -4.49
N ASP A 126 -2.06 0.78 -3.91
CA ASP A 126 -0.67 0.90 -3.50
C ASP A 126 -0.58 0.70 -1.99
N THR A 127 0.00 -0.40 -1.55
CA THR A 127 -0.09 -0.87 -0.16
C THR A 127 1.20 -1.53 0.33
N ALA A 128 1.48 -1.37 1.61
CA ALA A 128 2.49 -2.17 2.30
C ALA A 128 1.92 -3.49 2.88
N GLY A 129 0.59 -3.71 2.82
CA GLY A 129 -0.04 -4.94 3.26
C GLY A 129 -0.08 -5.16 4.77
N ASN A 130 0.32 -4.18 5.59
CA ASN A 130 0.48 -4.38 7.03
C ASN A 130 -0.77 -4.85 7.78
N PRO A 131 -2.01 -4.41 7.45
CA PRO A 131 -3.19 -4.91 8.17
C PRO A 131 -3.68 -6.28 7.68
N PHE A 132 -3.03 -6.90 6.69
CA PHE A 132 -3.49 -8.18 6.16
C PHE A 132 -3.53 -9.26 7.24
N THR A 133 -4.62 -10.01 7.26
CA THR A 133 -4.82 -11.22 8.06
C THR A 133 -5.82 -12.12 7.33
N ARG A 134 -5.70 -13.45 7.51
CA ARG A 134 -6.69 -14.42 7.03
C ARG A 134 -7.84 -14.61 8.02
N GLU A 135 -7.99 -13.72 8.99
CA GLU A 135 -9.08 -13.74 9.96
C GLU A 135 -10.22 -12.82 9.55
N ASP A 136 -11.45 -13.26 9.83
CA ASP A 136 -12.64 -12.43 9.63
C ASP A 136 -12.81 -11.38 10.74
N PRO A 137 -13.44 -10.23 10.45
CA PRO A 137 -14.14 -9.91 9.19
C PRO A 137 -13.23 -9.35 8.08
N PHE A 138 -11.94 -9.12 8.33
CA PHE A 138 -11.03 -8.50 7.36
C PHE A 138 -10.89 -9.38 6.11
N PHE A 139 -10.69 -10.68 6.28
CA PHE A 139 -10.39 -11.58 5.18
C PHE A 139 -11.54 -11.67 4.17
N SER A 140 -12.76 -11.82 4.62
CA SER A 140 -13.94 -11.83 3.74
C SER A 140 -14.07 -10.53 2.94
N LYS A 141 -13.83 -9.37 3.58
CA LYS A 141 -13.84 -8.07 2.90
C LYS A 141 -12.69 -7.95 1.89
N PHE A 142 -11.51 -8.46 2.23
CA PHE A 142 -10.37 -8.46 1.32
C PHE A 142 -10.61 -9.34 0.11
N GLN A 143 -11.20 -10.54 0.29
CA GLN A 143 -11.58 -11.41 -0.81
C GLN A 143 -12.59 -10.73 -1.75
N GLU A 144 -13.57 -10.04 -1.19
CA GLU A 144 -14.55 -9.28 -1.99
C GLU A 144 -13.88 -8.12 -2.73
N LEU A 145 -13.00 -7.35 -2.07
CA LEU A 145 -12.24 -6.25 -2.67
C LEU A 145 -11.40 -6.73 -3.86
N MET A 146 -10.80 -7.92 -3.77
CA MET A 146 -9.99 -8.47 -4.86
C MET A 146 -10.78 -8.74 -6.14
N LYS A 147 -12.11 -8.91 -6.08
CA LYS A 147 -12.94 -9.03 -7.30
C LYS A 147 -13.00 -7.74 -8.12
N TYR A 148 -12.82 -6.60 -7.45
CA TYR A 148 -12.91 -5.26 -8.05
C TYR A 148 -11.54 -4.56 -8.19
N THR A 149 -10.46 -5.24 -7.81
CA THR A 149 -9.08 -4.73 -7.92
C THR A 149 -8.40 -5.34 -9.15
N ASP A 150 -7.83 -4.53 -10.03
CA ASP A 150 -7.12 -5.02 -11.21
C ASP A 150 -5.63 -5.27 -10.92
N LEU A 151 -5.01 -4.43 -10.08
CA LEU A 151 -3.58 -4.48 -9.79
C LEU A 151 -3.31 -4.07 -8.34
N LEU A 152 -2.30 -4.67 -7.72
CA LEU A 152 -1.70 -4.14 -6.50
C LEU A 152 -0.24 -3.75 -6.75
N LEU A 153 0.14 -2.57 -6.25
CA LEU A 153 1.53 -2.19 -6.03
C LEU A 153 1.84 -2.62 -4.60
N LEU A 154 2.61 -3.68 -4.45
CA LEU A 154 2.91 -4.26 -3.13
C LEU A 154 4.33 -3.95 -2.73
N ASP A 155 4.46 -3.18 -1.65
CA ASP A 155 5.74 -2.84 -1.06
C ASP A 155 6.31 -4.00 -0.24
N LEU A 156 7.34 -4.67 -0.73
CA LEU A 156 8.18 -5.57 0.04
C LEU A 156 9.42 -4.81 0.53
N LYS A 157 9.29 -4.19 1.69
CA LYS A 157 10.26 -3.20 2.19
C LYS A 157 11.57 -3.82 2.66
N GLU A 158 11.52 -5.04 3.17
CA GLU A 158 12.67 -5.84 3.60
C GLU A 158 12.22 -7.28 3.83
N ILE A 159 13.03 -8.25 3.41
CA ILE A 159 12.73 -9.67 3.57
C ILE A 159 13.13 -10.22 4.96
N ASN A 160 14.19 -9.66 5.56
CA ASN A 160 14.61 -10.01 6.89
C ASN A 160 13.66 -9.39 7.93
N PRO A 161 12.97 -10.17 8.78
CA PRO A 161 11.95 -9.67 9.68
C PRO A 161 12.48 -8.67 10.72
N GLU A 162 13.70 -8.86 11.23
CA GLU A 162 14.29 -7.95 12.22
C GLU A 162 14.66 -6.60 11.58
N ARG A 163 15.25 -6.63 10.37
CA ARG A 163 15.52 -5.40 9.62
C ARG A 163 14.22 -4.72 9.18
N HIS A 164 13.23 -5.48 8.76
CA HIS A 164 11.90 -4.94 8.44
C HIS A 164 11.31 -4.21 9.67
N LYS A 165 11.39 -4.82 10.85
CA LYS A 165 10.92 -4.20 12.09
C LYS A 165 11.71 -2.94 12.45
N ASN A 166 13.01 -2.93 12.23
CA ASN A 166 13.83 -1.71 12.42
C ASN A 166 13.44 -0.58 11.47
N ILE A 167 13.06 -0.91 10.23
CA ILE A 167 12.67 0.06 9.21
C ILE A 167 11.25 0.60 9.44
N THR A 168 10.31 -0.27 9.82
CA THR A 168 8.87 0.02 9.74
C THR A 168 8.14 0.02 11.08
N GLY A 169 8.75 -0.56 12.12
CA GLY A 169 8.15 -0.81 13.44
C GLY A 169 7.40 -2.16 13.54
N PHE A 170 7.26 -2.91 12.45
CA PHE A 170 6.53 -4.19 12.38
C PHE A 170 7.38 -5.27 11.71
N ASP A 171 7.12 -6.55 12.02
CA ASP A 171 7.63 -7.64 11.21
C ASP A 171 6.89 -7.71 9.86
N ASN A 172 7.30 -8.65 8.98
CA ASN A 172 6.80 -8.77 7.62
C ASN A 172 5.97 -10.03 7.36
N ALA A 173 5.71 -10.86 8.37
CA ALA A 173 5.09 -12.18 8.16
C ALA A 173 3.73 -12.08 7.46
N ASN A 174 2.87 -11.17 7.89
CA ASN A 174 1.56 -10.95 7.30
C ASN A 174 1.63 -10.35 5.88
N ILE A 175 2.65 -9.56 5.59
CA ILE A 175 2.86 -8.98 4.24
C ILE A 175 3.29 -10.07 3.27
N LEU A 176 4.18 -10.96 3.69
CA LEU A 176 4.59 -12.12 2.89
C LEU A 176 3.43 -13.10 2.67
N ASP A 177 2.59 -13.32 3.71
CA ASP A 177 1.37 -14.13 3.59
C ASP A 177 0.36 -13.49 2.60
N MET A 178 0.21 -12.16 2.63
CA MET A 178 -0.60 -11.45 1.62
C MET A 178 -0.07 -11.67 0.20
N ALA A 179 1.25 -11.57 0.00
CA ALA A 179 1.86 -11.81 -1.32
C ALA A 179 1.59 -13.24 -1.81
N GLN A 180 1.70 -14.23 -0.93
CA GLN A 180 1.39 -15.63 -1.23
C GLN A 180 -0.09 -15.82 -1.58
N TYR A 181 -0.99 -15.24 -0.77
CA TYR A 181 -2.43 -15.30 -1.04
C TYR A 181 -2.79 -14.67 -2.40
N LEU A 182 -2.23 -13.50 -2.73
CA LEU A 182 -2.43 -12.88 -4.04
C LEU A 182 -1.92 -13.77 -5.19
N SER A 183 -0.84 -14.52 -4.96
CA SER A 183 -0.31 -15.50 -5.90
C SER A 183 -1.23 -16.73 -6.03
N GLU A 184 -1.83 -17.20 -4.93
CA GLU A 184 -2.80 -18.31 -4.92
C GLU A 184 -4.01 -18.00 -5.80
N ILE A 185 -4.53 -16.77 -5.72
CA ILE A 185 -5.71 -16.33 -6.48
C ILE A 185 -5.37 -15.73 -7.86
N GLY A 186 -4.08 -15.69 -8.23
CA GLY A 186 -3.62 -15.16 -9.52
C GLY A 186 -3.84 -13.65 -9.70
N LYS A 187 -3.92 -12.88 -8.60
CA LYS A 187 -4.14 -11.43 -8.66
C LYS A 187 -2.86 -10.72 -9.11
N PRO A 188 -2.86 -9.93 -10.21
CA PRO A 188 -1.69 -9.21 -10.68
C PRO A 188 -1.05 -8.32 -9.62
N VAL A 189 0.27 -8.38 -9.49
CA VAL A 189 1.03 -7.53 -8.58
C VAL A 189 2.27 -6.94 -9.27
N TRP A 190 2.58 -5.69 -8.93
CA TRP A 190 3.91 -5.11 -9.09
C TRP A 190 4.56 -5.08 -7.72
N ILE A 191 5.74 -5.67 -7.59
CA ILE A 191 6.52 -5.63 -6.35
C ILE A 191 7.36 -4.36 -6.36
N ARG A 192 7.31 -3.61 -5.27
CA ARG A 192 8.09 -2.38 -5.06
C ARG A 192 9.04 -2.59 -3.88
N HIS A 193 10.29 -2.18 -4.08
CA HIS A 193 11.32 -2.24 -3.04
C HIS A 193 12.06 -0.91 -2.99
N VAL A 194 11.99 -0.22 -1.85
CA VAL A 194 12.74 1.02 -1.64
C VAL A 194 14.16 0.67 -1.21
N LEU A 195 15.14 1.07 -2.02
CA LEU A 195 16.55 0.79 -1.80
C LEU A 195 17.16 1.90 -0.94
N VAL A 196 17.35 1.63 0.34
CA VAL A 196 17.92 2.57 1.32
C VAL A 196 19.28 2.05 1.77
N PRO A 197 20.37 2.82 1.57
CA PRO A 197 21.71 2.42 2.01
C PRO A 197 21.74 2.05 3.50
N ASP A 198 22.42 0.96 3.81
CA ASP A 198 22.59 0.39 5.16
C ASP A 198 21.29 -0.01 5.89
N LEU A 199 20.15 -0.06 5.17
CA LEU A 199 18.88 -0.49 5.75
C LEU A 199 18.19 -1.60 4.95
N SER A 200 18.04 -1.44 3.64
CA SER A 200 17.35 -2.37 2.75
C SER A 200 18.14 -2.68 1.47
N ASP A 201 19.45 -2.41 1.47
CA ASP A 201 20.31 -2.59 0.30
C ASP A 201 21.35 -3.72 0.47
N PHE A 202 21.18 -4.60 1.44
CA PHE A 202 22.09 -5.72 1.67
C PHE A 202 21.93 -6.78 0.60
N ASP A 203 23.04 -7.18 -0.04
CA ASP A 203 23.05 -8.15 -1.13
C ASP A 203 22.38 -9.48 -0.75
N GLU A 204 22.66 -9.98 0.45
CA GLU A 204 22.06 -11.23 0.95
C GLU A 204 20.54 -11.18 1.09
N ASP A 205 20.00 -10.01 1.48
CA ASP A 205 18.56 -9.84 1.64
C ASP A 205 17.88 -9.55 0.31
N LEU A 206 18.53 -8.84 -0.60
CA LEU A 206 18.08 -8.70 -1.99
C LEU A 206 17.98 -10.06 -2.69
N ASP A 207 18.95 -10.95 -2.48
CA ASP A 207 18.93 -12.32 -3.03
C ASP A 207 17.78 -13.14 -2.41
N LYS A 208 17.61 -13.12 -1.09
CA LYS A 208 16.47 -13.79 -0.40
C LYS A 208 15.12 -13.24 -0.86
N LEU A 209 15.04 -11.91 -1.04
CA LEU A 209 13.83 -11.27 -1.57
C LEU A 209 13.52 -11.76 -2.98
N ASN A 210 14.52 -11.85 -3.85
CA ASN A 210 14.35 -12.39 -5.19
C ASN A 210 13.91 -13.87 -5.17
N GLU A 211 14.50 -14.71 -4.30
CA GLU A 211 14.08 -16.10 -4.15
C GLU A 211 12.60 -16.18 -3.69
N PHE A 212 12.18 -15.32 -2.77
CA PHE A 212 10.77 -15.23 -2.39
C PHE A 212 9.88 -14.81 -3.56
N ILE A 213 10.25 -13.75 -4.30
CA ILE A 213 9.50 -13.26 -5.46
C ILE A 213 9.34 -14.36 -6.52
N LYS A 214 10.36 -15.19 -6.75
CA LYS A 214 10.30 -16.33 -7.69
C LYS A 214 9.24 -17.37 -7.32
N THR A 215 8.85 -17.47 -6.06
CA THR A 215 7.77 -18.38 -5.64
C THR A 215 6.38 -17.88 -6.04
N LEU A 216 6.25 -16.59 -6.37
CA LEU A 216 4.99 -15.95 -6.72
C LEU A 216 4.72 -16.08 -8.23
N LYS A 217 3.49 -16.48 -8.59
CA LYS A 217 3.10 -16.78 -9.99
C LYS A 217 2.48 -15.57 -10.72
N ASN A 218 2.15 -14.52 -9.99
CA ASN A 218 1.31 -13.40 -10.40
C ASN A 218 2.07 -12.07 -10.51
N VAL A 219 3.38 -12.08 -10.36
CA VAL A 219 4.22 -10.88 -10.47
C VAL A 219 4.36 -10.47 -11.93
N GLU A 220 3.96 -9.25 -12.26
CA GLU A 220 4.09 -8.67 -13.60
C GLU A 220 5.32 -7.77 -13.71
N LYS A 221 5.69 -7.10 -12.61
CA LYS A 221 6.81 -6.14 -12.58
C LYS A 221 7.46 -6.13 -11.22
N VAL A 222 8.77 -5.90 -11.19
CA VAL A 222 9.54 -5.56 -9.98
C VAL A 222 10.16 -4.18 -10.17
N GLU A 223 10.01 -3.31 -9.20
CA GLU A 223 10.53 -1.95 -9.21
C GLU A 223 11.45 -1.72 -8.01
N VAL A 224 12.69 -1.34 -8.29
CA VAL A 224 13.61 -0.82 -7.28
C VAL A 224 13.46 0.69 -7.26
N LEU A 225 13.06 1.24 -6.12
CA LEU A 225 12.84 2.67 -5.90
C LEU A 225 14.02 3.24 -5.11
N PRO A 226 14.91 4.02 -5.74
CA PRO A 226 16.01 4.63 -4.99
C PRO A 226 15.50 5.58 -3.92
N TYR A 227 16.02 5.41 -2.69
CA TYR A 227 15.76 6.35 -1.60
C TYR A 227 16.17 7.78 -1.99
N HIS A 228 15.36 8.74 -1.58
CA HIS A 228 15.65 10.18 -1.70
C HIS A 228 15.00 10.97 -0.55
N THR A 229 15.47 12.19 -0.34
CA THR A 229 15.07 13.02 0.82
C THR A 229 13.92 13.99 0.55
N LEU A 230 13.22 13.86 -0.58
CA LEU A 230 12.17 14.82 -0.98
C LEU A 230 11.01 14.92 0.02
N GLY A 231 10.76 13.89 0.83
CA GLY A 231 9.72 13.91 1.88
C GLY A 231 10.18 14.54 3.21
N LYS A 232 11.47 14.86 3.38
CA LYS A 232 12.05 15.30 4.66
C LYS A 232 11.35 16.54 5.25
N PHE A 233 11.00 17.52 4.42
CA PHE A 233 10.32 18.73 4.87
C PHE A 233 9.00 18.47 5.60
N LYS A 234 8.30 17.36 5.27
CA LYS A 234 7.06 16.97 5.95
C LYS A 234 7.32 16.52 7.38
N TRP A 235 8.44 15.83 7.63
CA TRP A 235 8.85 15.44 8.98
C TRP A 235 9.16 16.69 9.82
N GLU A 236 9.86 17.65 9.24
CA GLU A 236 10.18 18.93 9.88
C GLU A 236 8.90 19.69 10.24
N ASN A 237 7.95 19.80 9.28
CA ASN A 237 6.65 20.44 9.52
C ASN A 237 5.82 19.78 10.63
N LEU A 238 5.96 18.46 10.79
CA LEU A 238 5.28 17.71 11.85
C LEU A 238 6.03 17.72 13.18
N GLY A 239 7.21 18.34 13.24
CA GLY A 239 8.07 18.32 14.43
C GLY A 239 8.62 16.93 14.77
N ILE A 240 8.64 16.01 13.82
CA ILE A 240 9.13 14.64 13.98
C ILE A 240 10.58 14.57 13.53
N LYS A 241 11.46 14.01 14.37
CA LYS A 241 12.86 13.84 14.02
C LYS A 241 13.02 12.87 12.85
N TYR A 242 13.63 13.33 11.75
CA TYR A 242 14.01 12.47 10.64
C TYR A 242 15.25 11.65 10.98
N THR A 243 15.13 10.32 11.01
CA THR A 243 16.20 9.43 11.49
C THR A 243 17.24 9.09 10.43
N LEU A 244 17.03 9.49 9.18
CA LEU A 244 17.93 9.25 8.04
C LEU A 244 18.58 10.56 7.55
N GLU A 245 18.85 11.49 8.47
CA GLU A 245 19.40 12.80 8.18
C GLU A 245 20.70 12.72 7.38
N ASP A 246 21.59 11.80 7.80
CA ASP A 246 22.92 11.60 7.21
C ASP A 246 22.96 10.52 6.12
N THR A 247 21.78 9.95 5.75
CA THR A 247 21.71 8.90 4.73
C THR A 247 21.62 9.52 3.34
N ASN A 248 22.63 9.30 2.54
CA ASN A 248 22.63 9.73 1.13
C ASN A 248 21.78 8.80 0.26
N PRO A 249 21.26 9.27 -0.88
CA PRO A 249 20.69 8.39 -1.90
C PRO A 249 21.68 7.29 -2.32
N PRO A 250 21.21 6.09 -2.72
CA PRO A 250 22.08 5.03 -3.18
C PRO A 250 22.83 5.45 -4.46
N SER A 251 24.08 4.98 -4.61
CA SER A 251 24.86 5.23 -5.82
C SER A 251 24.23 4.51 -7.03
N ALA A 252 24.55 4.99 -8.24
CA ALA A 252 24.11 4.36 -9.48
C ALA A 252 24.53 2.88 -9.56
N GLU A 253 25.73 2.56 -9.04
CA GLU A 253 26.22 1.18 -8.95
C GLU A 253 25.35 0.31 -8.03
N ARG A 254 24.94 0.83 -6.86
CA ARG A 254 24.05 0.10 -5.93
C ARG A 254 22.67 -0.09 -6.53
N ILE A 255 22.13 0.91 -7.23
CA ILE A 255 20.85 0.81 -7.94
C ILE A 255 20.92 -0.28 -9.02
N ASP A 256 21.98 -0.27 -9.84
CA ASP A 256 22.20 -1.27 -10.90
C ASP A 256 22.34 -2.69 -10.31
N ASN A 257 23.11 -2.83 -9.22
CA ASN A 257 23.25 -4.09 -8.50
C ASN A 257 21.89 -4.62 -8.00
N ALA A 258 21.09 -3.79 -7.34
CA ALA A 258 19.78 -4.17 -6.85
C ALA A 258 18.80 -4.53 -7.99
N ASN A 259 18.82 -3.75 -9.08
CA ASN A 259 18.02 -4.05 -10.28
C ASN A 259 18.36 -5.42 -10.87
N LYS A 260 19.65 -5.76 -10.96
CA LYS A 260 20.11 -7.07 -11.44
C LYS A 260 19.68 -8.20 -10.52
N ARG A 261 19.87 -8.06 -9.20
CA ARG A 261 19.53 -9.08 -8.22
C ARG A 261 18.02 -9.35 -8.17
N LEU A 262 17.21 -8.31 -8.20
CA LEU A 262 15.75 -8.40 -8.14
C LEU A 262 15.08 -8.62 -9.51
N CYS A 263 15.85 -8.74 -10.60
CA CYS A 263 15.32 -8.83 -11.96
C CYS A 263 14.31 -7.72 -12.26
N ALA A 264 14.65 -6.48 -11.89
CA ALA A 264 13.75 -5.33 -12.01
C ALA A 264 13.32 -5.07 -13.46
N GLY A 265 12.08 -4.60 -13.61
CA GLY A 265 11.42 -4.38 -14.89
C GLY A 265 10.22 -5.30 -15.08
N LYS A 266 9.84 -5.58 -16.33
CA LYS A 266 8.87 -6.65 -16.60
C LYS A 266 9.48 -7.94 -16.09
N TYR A 267 8.81 -8.58 -15.14
CA TYR A 267 9.38 -9.71 -14.42
C TYR A 267 9.53 -10.92 -15.33
N ALA A 268 10.75 -11.15 -15.79
CA ALA A 268 11.11 -12.21 -16.73
C ALA A 268 11.86 -13.40 -16.08
N CYS A 269 12.17 -13.30 -14.77
CA CYS A 269 12.86 -14.36 -14.03
C CYS A 269 11.93 -15.52 -13.62
N LYS A 270 10.86 -15.77 -14.35
CA LYS A 270 10.08 -16.99 -14.22
C LYS A 270 10.93 -18.15 -14.75
N GLY A 271 11.49 -18.93 -13.79
CA GLY A 271 12.17 -20.18 -14.11
C GLY A 271 11.23 -21.21 -14.69
#